data_5ced0798e92f61f42aa42e7b1327908e
#
_entry.id   5ced0798e92f61f42aa42e7b1327908e
#
_cell.length_a   1.000
_cell.length_b   1.000
_cell.length_c   1.000
_cell.angle_alpha   90.00
_cell.angle_beta   90.00
_cell.angle_gamma   90.00
#
_symmetry.space_group_name_H-M   'P 1'
#
loop_
_entity.id
_entity.type
_entity.pdbx_description
1 polymer ?
#
loop_
_entity_poly.entity_id
_entity_poly.type
_entity_poly.pdbx_seq_one_letter_code
_entity_poly.pdbx_strand_id
1 'polypeptide(L)'
;MTTLHLLSAGAAQGLVQSVLAAFEREEACTVQCRFGAVGAMKEAMLAGAPCDLMILTQALVRSLAADGHLLGASEAPLGQVLTGIAVQAGRTHPDIHDEAALRRALLAADSLYFPDPERATAGIHFAGVLRRLGIADTLAERCRNFPNGATSMRELALARSERALGCTQASEILATPGVELVGALPDGFGLATLYCAALRSGTPQPGLATRLLQRLTGEESRGLRQQCGFLAI
;
A
#
# COMPACT_ATOMS: atom_id res chain seq x y z
N MET A 1 11.30 16.22 -23.59
CA MET A 1 10.95 14.87 -23.13
C MET A 1 9.63 14.99 -22.39
N THR A 2 8.65 14.16 -22.70
CA THR A 2 7.31 14.25 -22.08
C THR A 2 7.37 13.72 -20.65
N THR A 3 6.75 14.42 -19.70
CA THR A 3 6.67 13.99 -18.30
C THR A 3 5.25 13.55 -17.98
N LEU A 4 5.10 12.37 -17.40
CA LEU A 4 3.85 11.82 -16.88
C LEU A 4 3.89 11.88 -15.35
N HIS A 5 2.79 12.25 -14.71
CA HIS A 5 2.71 12.35 -13.25
C HIS A 5 1.79 11.28 -12.68
N LEU A 6 2.32 10.49 -11.77
CA LEU A 6 1.60 9.43 -11.08
C LEU A 6 1.47 9.76 -9.58
N LEU A 7 0.24 9.83 -9.07
CA LEU A 7 -0.05 9.82 -7.65
C LEU A 7 -0.55 8.43 -7.25
N SER A 8 0.11 7.79 -6.30
CA SER A 8 -0.14 6.39 -6.00
C SER A 8 -0.17 6.08 -4.51
N ALA A 9 -1.08 5.19 -4.13
CA ALA A 9 -1.01 4.47 -2.86
C ALA A 9 0.36 3.81 -2.68
N GLY A 10 0.92 3.84 -1.48
CA GLY A 10 2.18 3.18 -1.13
C GLY A 10 2.15 1.68 -1.43
N ALA A 11 0.99 1.05 -1.27
CA ALA A 11 0.78 -0.36 -1.60
C ALA A 11 1.15 -0.75 -3.04
N ALA A 12 1.07 0.17 -4.01
CA ALA A 12 1.44 -0.09 -5.40
C ALA A 12 2.89 0.31 -5.74
N GLN A 13 3.67 0.84 -4.79
CA GLN A 13 5.01 1.36 -5.05
C GLN A 13 5.92 0.30 -5.67
N GLY A 14 6.00 -0.89 -5.10
CA GLY A 14 6.86 -1.97 -5.61
C GLY A 14 6.50 -2.37 -7.04
N LEU A 15 5.21 -2.52 -7.33
CA LEU A 15 4.72 -2.84 -8.68
C LEU A 15 5.06 -1.72 -9.68
N VAL A 16 4.77 -0.47 -9.34
CA VAL A 16 5.06 0.67 -10.22
C VAL A 16 6.56 0.74 -10.52
N GLN A 17 7.40 0.71 -9.50
CA GLN A 17 8.87 0.78 -9.66
C GLN A 17 9.43 -0.35 -10.53
N SER A 18 8.83 -1.54 -10.49
CA SER A 18 9.26 -2.68 -11.29
C SER A 18 9.02 -2.51 -12.80
N VAL A 19 8.10 -1.65 -13.21
CA VAL A 19 7.79 -1.42 -14.63
C VAL A 19 8.37 -0.14 -15.20
N LEU A 20 8.71 0.86 -14.33
CA LEU A 20 9.04 2.21 -14.77
C LEU A 20 10.21 2.28 -15.74
N ALA A 21 11.35 1.69 -15.41
CA ALA A 21 12.56 1.82 -16.23
C ALA A 21 12.39 1.28 -17.66
N ALA A 22 11.61 0.21 -17.82
CA ALA A 22 11.27 -0.33 -19.13
C ALA A 22 10.30 0.60 -19.87
N PHE A 23 9.23 1.03 -19.19
CA PHE A 23 8.23 1.92 -19.75
C PHE A 23 8.82 3.25 -20.21
N GLU A 24 9.63 3.91 -19.38
CA GLU A 24 10.27 5.19 -19.72
C GLU A 24 11.17 5.10 -20.95
N ARG A 25 11.90 3.99 -21.09
CA ARG A 25 12.76 3.75 -22.25
C ARG A 25 11.93 3.48 -23.52
N GLU A 26 10.88 2.66 -23.42
CA GLU A 26 10.02 2.28 -24.55
C GLU A 26 9.21 3.48 -25.06
N GLU A 27 8.72 4.33 -24.15
CA GLU A 27 7.87 5.48 -24.49
C GLU A 27 8.64 6.80 -24.64
N ALA A 28 9.97 6.77 -24.48
CA ALA A 28 10.83 7.96 -24.51
C ALA A 28 10.33 9.11 -23.63
N CYS A 29 9.86 8.78 -22.42
CA CYS A 29 9.26 9.70 -21.45
C CYS A 29 9.94 9.62 -20.07
N THR A 30 9.51 10.48 -19.15
CA THR A 30 9.83 10.40 -17.73
C THR A 30 8.55 10.29 -16.93
N VAL A 31 8.50 9.41 -15.91
CA VAL A 31 7.36 9.28 -15.01
C VAL A 31 7.73 9.78 -13.61
N GLN A 32 7.14 10.90 -13.22
CA GLN A 32 7.30 11.43 -11.87
C GLN A 32 6.25 10.81 -10.95
N CYS A 33 6.71 9.99 -10.01
CA CYS A 33 5.85 9.27 -9.07
C CYS A 33 5.89 9.92 -7.69
N ARG A 34 4.70 10.05 -7.07
CA ARG A 34 4.56 10.35 -5.64
C ARG A 34 3.77 9.24 -4.99
N PHE A 35 4.34 8.64 -3.93
CA PHE A 35 3.72 7.55 -3.17
C PHE A 35 3.36 8.00 -1.76
N GLY A 36 2.26 7.47 -1.22
CA GLY A 36 1.84 7.80 0.14
C GLY A 36 0.56 7.10 0.58
N ALA A 37 0.05 7.50 1.75
CA ALA A 37 -1.27 7.07 2.20
C ALA A 37 -2.35 7.51 1.20
N VAL A 38 -3.38 6.69 0.99
CA VAL A 38 -4.43 6.95 0.00
C VAL A 38 -5.13 8.29 0.22
N GLY A 39 -5.38 8.66 1.48
CA GLY A 39 -5.96 9.96 1.84
C GLY A 39 -5.06 11.12 1.45
N ALA A 40 -3.74 11.01 1.73
CA ALA A 40 -2.78 12.06 1.38
C ALA A 40 -2.62 12.23 -0.14
N MET A 41 -2.70 11.15 -0.92
CA MET A 41 -2.65 11.22 -2.38
C MET A 41 -3.92 11.85 -2.96
N LYS A 42 -5.10 11.51 -2.42
CA LYS A 42 -6.36 12.18 -2.74
C LYS A 42 -6.28 13.68 -2.49
N GLU A 43 -5.86 14.08 -1.28
CA GLU A 43 -5.72 15.49 -0.89
C GLU A 43 -4.75 16.24 -1.80
N ALA A 44 -3.60 15.63 -2.11
CA ALA A 44 -2.61 16.24 -3.01
C ALA A 44 -3.20 16.52 -4.40
N MET A 45 -3.94 15.56 -4.98
CA MET A 45 -4.60 15.73 -6.27
C MET A 45 -5.65 16.84 -6.22
N LEU A 46 -6.48 16.87 -5.17
CA LEU A 46 -7.51 17.90 -4.99
C LEU A 46 -6.91 19.30 -4.76
N ALA A 47 -5.72 19.37 -4.15
CA ALA A 47 -4.94 20.60 -3.99
C ALA A 47 -4.19 21.03 -5.26
N GLY A 48 -4.39 20.36 -6.40
CA GLY A 48 -3.82 20.72 -7.69
C GLY A 48 -2.42 20.16 -7.96
N ALA A 49 -1.96 19.16 -7.22
CA ALA A 49 -0.70 18.49 -7.58
C ALA A 49 -0.80 17.86 -8.98
N PRO A 50 0.27 17.93 -9.81
CA PRO A 50 0.30 17.29 -11.11
C PRO A 50 -0.07 15.81 -11.01
N CYS A 51 -1.01 15.37 -11.86
CA CYS A 51 -1.52 14.01 -11.85
C CYS A 51 -2.11 13.68 -13.23
N ASP A 52 -1.60 12.64 -13.86
CA ASP A 52 -2.12 12.08 -15.11
C ASP A 52 -2.77 10.73 -14.87
N LEU A 53 -2.20 9.94 -13.96
CA LEU A 53 -2.67 8.63 -13.55
C LEU A 53 -2.71 8.56 -12.02
N MET A 54 -3.74 7.92 -11.47
CA MET A 54 -3.90 7.75 -10.04
C MET A 54 -4.12 6.29 -9.67
N ILE A 55 -3.47 5.83 -8.58
CA ILE A 55 -3.68 4.50 -8.01
C ILE A 55 -4.11 4.65 -6.55
N LEU A 56 -5.35 4.25 -6.26
CA LEU A 56 -5.93 4.30 -4.91
C LEU A 56 -6.74 3.02 -4.62
N THR A 57 -7.40 2.96 -3.46
CA THR A 57 -8.44 1.96 -3.23
C THR A 57 -9.60 2.16 -4.20
N GLN A 58 -10.25 1.09 -4.61
CA GLN A 58 -11.39 1.15 -5.54
C GLN A 58 -12.45 2.13 -5.09
N ALA A 59 -12.79 2.12 -3.79
CA ALA A 59 -13.81 3.03 -3.25
C ALA A 59 -13.44 4.52 -3.47
N LEU A 60 -12.17 4.88 -3.28
CA LEU A 60 -11.71 6.25 -3.52
C LEU A 60 -11.66 6.60 -5.01
N VAL A 61 -11.23 5.66 -5.86
CA VAL A 61 -11.25 5.87 -7.32
C VAL A 61 -12.67 6.15 -7.79
N ARG A 62 -13.65 5.36 -7.35
CA ARG A 62 -15.06 5.54 -7.71
C ARG A 62 -15.66 6.84 -7.18
N SER A 63 -15.35 7.20 -5.94
CA SER A 63 -15.76 8.51 -5.38
C SER A 63 -15.23 9.66 -6.21
N LEU A 64 -13.91 9.66 -6.51
CA LEU A 64 -13.29 10.71 -7.31
C LEU A 64 -13.79 10.73 -8.77
N ALA A 65 -14.17 9.60 -9.31
CA ALA A 65 -14.79 9.52 -10.64
C ALA A 65 -16.22 10.10 -10.63
N ALA A 66 -17.01 9.81 -9.60
CA ALA A 66 -18.34 10.40 -9.42
C ALA A 66 -18.27 11.92 -9.27
N ASP A 67 -17.23 12.44 -8.61
CA ASP A 67 -16.96 13.88 -8.45
C ASP A 67 -16.33 14.50 -9.72
N GLY A 68 -16.15 13.74 -10.81
CA GLY A 68 -15.59 14.21 -12.08
C GLY A 68 -14.08 14.40 -12.10
N HIS A 69 -13.37 14.01 -11.06
CA HIS A 69 -11.91 14.16 -10.96
C HIS A 69 -11.13 13.08 -11.70
N LEU A 70 -11.67 11.88 -11.80
CA LEU A 70 -11.08 10.76 -12.54
C LEU A 70 -12.04 10.30 -13.65
N LEU A 71 -11.48 9.71 -14.71
CA LEU A 71 -12.27 9.12 -15.79
C LEU A 71 -12.75 7.73 -15.36
N GLY A 72 -14.02 7.61 -14.94
CA GLY A 72 -14.59 6.35 -14.46
C GLY A 72 -14.47 5.21 -15.46
N ALA A 73 -14.59 5.50 -16.76
CA ALA A 73 -14.41 4.52 -17.84
C ALA A 73 -12.97 3.95 -17.93
N SER A 74 -12.00 4.57 -17.28
CA SER A 74 -10.62 4.10 -17.22
C SER A 74 -10.29 3.31 -15.95
N GLU A 75 -11.25 3.12 -15.02
CA GLU A 75 -11.01 2.31 -13.83
C GLU A 75 -10.53 0.91 -14.22
N ALA A 76 -9.33 0.55 -13.75
CA ALA A 76 -8.77 -0.78 -13.99
C ALA A 76 -8.16 -1.33 -12.70
N PRO A 77 -8.52 -2.57 -12.31
CA PRO A 77 -8.03 -3.16 -11.07
C PRO A 77 -6.59 -3.64 -11.19
N LEU A 78 -5.80 -3.42 -10.13
CA LEU A 78 -4.49 -4.03 -9.97
C LEU A 78 -4.59 -5.39 -9.27
N GLY A 79 -5.49 -5.52 -8.30
CA GLY A 79 -5.69 -6.70 -7.47
C GLY A 79 -5.95 -6.34 -6.01
N GLN A 80 -6.21 -7.36 -5.20
CA GLN A 80 -6.38 -7.23 -3.76
C GLN A 80 -5.05 -7.36 -3.02
N VAL A 81 -4.84 -6.55 -2.01
CA VAL A 81 -3.70 -6.66 -1.09
C VAL A 81 -4.23 -6.90 0.32
N LEU A 82 -3.65 -7.91 0.99
CA LEU A 82 -4.00 -8.22 2.38
C LEU A 82 -3.17 -7.36 3.34
N THR A 83 -3.73 -7.03 4.49
CA THR A 83 -2.97 -6.49 5.61
C THR A 83 -2.29 -7.64 6.33
N GLY A 84 -0.99 -7.50 6.62
CA GLY A 84 -0.18 -8.54 7.22
C GLY A 84 0.75 -8.04 8.32
N ILE A 85 1.33 -8.99 9.05
CA ILE A 85 2.35 -8.78 10.08
C ILE A 85 3.73 -8.95 9.47
N ALA A 86 4.65 -8.09 9.86
CA ALA A 86 6.06 -8.11 9.45
C ALA A 86 6.99 -8.24 10.66
N VAL A 87 8.14 -8.82 10.40
CA VAL A 87 9.32 -8.82 11.29
C VAL A 87 10.52 -8.26 10.54
N GLN A 88 11.59 -7.93 11.26
CA GLN A 88 12.90 -7.71 10.63
C GLN A 88 13.38 -9.00 9.94
N ALA A 89 14.07 -8.87 8.82
CA ALA A 89 14.62 -10.00 8.08
C ALA A 89 15.53 -10.87 8.98
N GLY A 90 15.34 -12.19 8.87
CA GLY A 90 16.07 -13.18 9.66
C GLY A 90 15.63 -13.32 11.12
N ARG A 91 14.55 -12.66 11.56
CA ARG A 91 13.98 -12.84 12.89
C ARG A 91 12.94 -13.96 12.90
N THR A 92 12.75 -14.56 14.06
CA THR A 92 11.74 -15.60 14.24
C THR A 92 10.33 -15.05 13.97
N HIS A 93 9.59 -15.73 13.13
CA HIS A 93 8.20 -15.41 12.84
C HIS A 93 7.30 -15.81 14.03
N PRO A 94 6.57 -14.86 14.63
CA PRO A 94 5.59 -15.22 15.66
C PRO A 94 4.43 -15.98 15.07
N ASP A 95 3.82 -16.83 15.87
CA ASP A 95 2.56 -17.48 15.53
C ASP A 95 1.42 -16.45 15.56
N ILE A 96 0.67 -16.35 14.46
CA ILE A 96 -0.46 -15.43 14.28
C ILE A 96 -1.68 -16.12 13.64
N HIS A 97 -1.74 -17.45 13.68
CA HIS A 97 -2.73 -18.23 12.92
C HIS A 97 -4.18 -18.01 13.36
N ASP A 98 -4.40 -17.57 14.60
CA ASP A 98 -5.72 -17.26 15.15
C ASP A 98 -5.70 -16.01 16.05
N GLU A 99 -6.86 -15.62 16.56
CA GLU A 99 -7.02 -14.46 17.44
C GLU A 99 -6.11 -14.53 18.68
N ALA A 100 -6.08 -15.69 19.34
CA ALA A 100 -5.31 -15.86 20.57
C ALA A 100 -3.80 -15.81 20.32
N ALA A 101 -3.34 -16.42 19.23
CA ALA A 101 -1.95 -16.37 18.77
C ALA A 101 -1.53 -14.94 18.39
N LEU A 102 -2.34 -14.26 17.57
CA LEU A 102 -2.11 -12.86 17.20
C LEU A 102 -2.03 -11.97 18.45
N ARG A 103 -2.98 -12.11 19.38
CA ARG A 103 -2.99 -11.33 20.62
C ARG A 103 -1.73 -11.57 21.46
N ARG A 104 -1.30 -12.83 21.61
CA ARG A 104 -0.05 -13.18 22.32
C ARG A 104 1.18 -12.55 21.65
N ALA A 105 1.28 -12.67 20.33
CA ALA A 105 2.39 -12.11 19.56
C ALA A 105 2.50 -10.59 19.73
N LEU A 106 1.36 -9.87 19.62
CA LEU A 106 1.31 -8.42 19.77
C LEU A 106 1.68 -7.98 21.20
N LEU A 107 1.17 -8.67 22.22
CA LEU A 107 1.50 -8.36 23.62
C LEU A 107 2.98 -8.65 23.97
N ALA A 108 3.61 -9.63 23.31
CA ALA A 108 5.02 -9.96 23.48
C ALA A 108 5.97 -8.99 22.75
N ALA A 109 5.46 -8.21 21.80
CA ALA A 109 6.26 -7.24 21.04
C ALA A 109 6.69 -6.06 21.93
N ASP A 110 7.94 -5.62 21.75
CA ASP A 110 8.48 -4.42 22.43
C ASP A 110 8.04 -3.13 21.75
N SER A 111 7.76 -3.19 20.46
CA SER A 111 7.26 -2.06 19.66
C SER A 111 6.47 -2.52 18.45
N LEU A 112 5.49 -1.72 18.04
CA LEU A 112 4.61 -1.96 16.92
C LEU A 112 4.73 -0.83 15.90
N TYR A 113 5.19 -1.14 14.69
CA TYR A 113 5.41 -0.21 13.60
C TYR A 113 4.27 -0.31 12.59
N PHE A 114 3.50 0.76 12.42
CA PHE A 114 2.38 0.76 11.46
C PHE A 114 2.08 2.18 10.94
N PRO A 115 1.42 2.30 9.78
CA PRO A 115 1.12 3.60 9.22
C PRO A 115 0.07 4.36 10.04
N ASP A 116 -0.09 5.63 9.71
CA ASP A 116 -1.01 6.59 10.33
C ASP A 116 -2.41 5.96 10.54
N PRO A 117 -2.90 5.90 11.81
CA PRO A 117 -4.16 5.27 12.15
C PRO A 117 -5.41 6.06 11.75
N GLU A 118 -5.26 7.26 11.18
CA GLU A 118 -6.36 8.11 10.73
C GLU A 118 -6.43 8.26 9.20
N ARG A 119 -5.29 8.16 8.51
CA ARG A 119 -5.17 8.50 7.08
C ARG A 119 -4.75 7.34 6.17
N ALA A 120 -4.16 6.29 6.73
CA ALA A 120 -3.69 5.13 5.99
C ALA A 120 -4.62 3.93 6.20
N THR A 121 -5.05 3.27 5.11
CA THR A 121 -5.99 2.14 5.16
C THR A 121 -5.54 1.06 6.15
N ALA A 122 -4.29 0.61 6.06
CA ALA A 122 -3.76 -0.42 6.97
C ALA A 122 -3.62 0.10 8.41
N GLY A 123 -3.30 1.37 8.60
CA GLY A 123 -3.19 1.99 9.92
C GLY A 123 -4.53 2.07 10.64
N ILE A 124 -5.56 2.58 9.94
CA ILE A 124 -6.95 2.63 10.45
C ILE A 124 -7.42 1.23 10.85
N HIS A 125 -7.18 0.26 9.94
CA HIS A 125 -7.57 -1.13 10.18
C HIS A 125 -6.85 -1.73 11.39
N PHE A 126 -5.52 -1.61 11.46
CA PHE A 126 -4.73 -2.21 12.54
C PHE A 126 -5.03 -1.58 13.91
N ALA A 127 -5.24 -0.26 13.97
CA ALA A 127 -5.73 0.37 15.19
C ALA A 127 -7.10 -0.19 15.63
N GLY A 128 -7.97 -0.51 14.67
CA GLY A 128 -9.22 -1.25 14.92
C GLY A 128 -8.98 -2.66 15.45
N VAL A 129 -8.01 -3.38 14.92
CA VAL A 129 -7.61 -4.73 15.41
C VAL A 129 -7.16 -4.68 16.86
N LEU A 130 -6.27 -3.73 17.22
CA LEU A 130 -5.80 -3.57 18.61
C LEU A 130 -6.96 -3.30 19.59
N ARG A 131 -7.94 -2.46 19.20
CA ARG A 131 -9.14 -2.20 20.00
C ARG A 131 -10.01 -3.46 20.15
N ARG A 132 -10.25 -4.20 19.07
CA ARG A 132 -11.06 -5.43 19.10
C ARG A 132 -10.43 -6.54 19.95
N LEU A 133 -9.10 -6.63 19.96
CA LEU A 133 -8.34 -7.55 20.81
C LEU A 133 -8.28 -7.09 22.28
N GLY A 134 -8.78 -5.90 22.61
CA GLY A 134 -8.75 -5.34 23.97
C GLY A 134 -7.34 -5.04 24.48
N ILE A 135 -6.40 -4.70 23.58
CA ILE A 135 -4.99 -4.45 23.94
C ILE A 135 -4.48 -3.07 23.51
N ALA A 136 -5.35 -2.22 22.96
CA ALA A 136 -4.94 -0.90 22.46
C ALA A 136 -4.27 -0.05 23.56
N ASP A 137 -4.90 0.08 24.73
CA ASP A 137 -4.37 0.89 25.82
C ASP A 137 -3.07 0.30 26.41
N THR A 138 -3.00 -1.05 26.50
CA THR A 138 -1.79 -1.76 26.99
C THR A 138 -0.58 -1.51 26.09
N LEU A 139 -0.81 -1.34 24.78
CA LEU A 139 0.24 -1.20 23.78
C LEU A 139 0.47 0.26 23.31
N ALA A 140 -0.27 1.22 23.86
CA ALA A 140 -0.24 2.61 23.39
C ALA A 140 1.19 3.18 23.32
N GLU A 141 1.98 3.00 24.38
CA GLU A 141 3.36 3.51 24.44
C GLU A 141 4.35 2.73 23.56
N ARG A 142 3.95 1.54 23.08
CA ARG A 142 4.77 0.71 22.17
C ARG A 142 4.46 0.98 20.71
N CYS A 143 3.37 1.67 20.40
CA CYS A 143 2.98 2.03 19.03
C CYS A 143 3.91 3.09 18.45
N ARG A 144 4.37 2.86 17.23
CA ARG A 144 5.20 3.76 16.43
C ARG A 144 4.48 3.99 15.10
N ASN A 145 3.89 5.17 14.95
CA ASN A 145 3.10 5.53 13.78
C ASN A 145 3.91 6.38 12.80
N PHE A 146 3.73 6.11 11.51
CA PHE A 146 4.45 6.75 10.42
C PHE A 146 3.48 7.18 9.31
N PRO A 147 3.85 8.13 8.44
CA PRO A 147 2.93 8.67 7.44
C PRO A 147 2.36 7.65 6.46
N ASN A 148 3.04 6.52 6.24
CA ASN A 148 2.63 5.45 5.32
C ASN A 148 3.33 4.13 5.66
N GLY A 149 2.87 3.02 5.06
CA GLY A 149 3.37 1.69 5.35
C GLY A 149 4.82 1.48 4.92
N ALA A 150 5.23 2.01 3.78
CA ALA A 150 6.62 1.90 3.33
C ALA A 150 7.61 2.58 4.32
N THR A 151 7.23 3.71 4.91
CA THR A 151 8.02 4.36 5.96
C THR A 151 8.01 3.52 7.23
N SER A 152 6.84 3.00 7.65
CA SER A 152 6.75 2.12 8.82
C SER A 152 7.67 0.90 8.69
N MET A 153 7.72 0.28 7.51
CA MET A 153 8.56 -0.91 7.27
C MET A 153 10.05 -0.58 7.23
N ARG A 154 10.45 0.56 6.65
CA ARG A 154 11.84 1.01 6.72
C ARG A 154 12.30 1.25 8.16
N GLU A 155 11.45 1.87 8.98
CA GLU A 155 11.75 2.08 10.39
C GLU A 155 11.77 0.77 11.19
N LEU A 156 10.89 -0.20 10.86
CA LEU A 156 10.95 -1.55 11.40
C LEU A 156 12.29 -2.23 11.05
N ALA A 157 12.75 -2.12 9.80
CA ALA A 157 14.03 -2.69 9.38
C ALA A 157 15.21 -2.16 10.20
N LEU A 158 15.13 -0.93 10.71
CA LEU A 158 16.15 -0.27 11.54
C LEU A 158 15.90 -0.41 13.05
N ALA A 159 14.84 -1.08 13.47
CA ALA A 159 14.50 -1.24 14.88
C ALA A 159 15.62 -1.97 15.64
N ARG A 160 15.91 -1.51 16.86
CA ARG A 160 16.93 -2.14 17.71
C ARG A 160 16.42 -3.39 18.43
N SER A 161 15.11 -3.47 18.66
CA SER A 161 14.50 -4.60 19.36
C SER A 161 14.31 -5.78 18.43
N GLU A 162 14.68 -6.96 18.87
CA GLU A 162 14.45 -8.22 18.16
C GLU A 162 12.99 -8.66 18.14
N ARG A 163 12.15 -8.09 19.03
CA ARG A 163 10.73 -8.37 19.14
C ARG A 163 9.85 -7.23 18.61
N ALA A 164 10.42 -6.41 17.71
CA ALA A 164 9.64 -5.41 17.00
C ALA A 164 8.76 -6.08 15.94
N LEU A 165 7.50 -5.69 15.86
CA LEU A 165 6.56 -6.13 14.83
C LEU A 165 6.08 -4.96 13.99
N GLY A 166 5.79 -5.22 12.74
CA GLY A 166 5.14 -4.29 11.83
C GLY A 166 3.78 -4.77 11.37
N CYS A 167 2.90 -3.83 11.00
CA CYS A 167 1.65 -4.16 10.34
C CYS A 167 1.33 -3.14 9.27
N THR A 168 1.22 -3.59 8.02
CA THR A 168 0.76 -2.78 6.89
C THR A 168 0.25 -3.67 5.76
N GLN A 169 0.05 -3.10 4.55
CA GLN A 169 -0.27 -3.88 3.37
C GLN A 169 0.88 -4.84 3.03
N ALA A 170 0.57 -6.11 2.72
CA ALA A 170 1.58 -7.12 2.40
C ALA A 170 2.51 -6.67 1.26
N SER A 171 1.98 -5.95 0.27
CA SER A 171 2.79 -5.39 -0.83
C SER A 171 3.85 -4.38 -0.38
N GLU A 172 3.58 -3.60 0.66
CA GLU A 172 4.57 -2.66 1.24
C GLU A 172 5.64 -3.40 2.03
N ILE A 173 5.28 -4.50 2.71
CA ILE A 173 6.22 -5.37 3.41
C ILE A 173 7.16 -6.02 2.38
N LEU A 174 6.60 -6.67 1.35
CA LEU A 174 7.36 -7.36 0.30
C LEU A 174 8.29 -6.42 -0.50
N ALA A 175 7.90 -5.14 -0.64
CA ALA A 175 8.70 -4.14 -1.35
C ALA A 175 9.79 -3.48 -0.49
N THR A 176 9.86 -3.77 0.82
CA THR A 176 10.80 -3.10 1.73
C THR A 176 11.96 -4.05 2.09
N PRO A 177 13.20 -3.75 1.68
CA PRO A 177 14.37 -4.52 2.12
C PRO A 177 14.54 -4.49 3.64
N GLY A 178 14.98 -5.60 4.23
CA GLY A 178 15.27 -5.71 5.66
C GLY A 178 14.07 -6.07 6.54
N VAL A 179 12.92 -6.34 5.94
CA VAL A 179 11.75 -6.90 6.63
C VAL A 179 11.22 -8.14 5.89
N GLU A 180 10.51 -8.98 6.61
CA GLU A 180 9.87 -10.20 6.08
C GLU A 180 8.40 -10.25 6.48
N LEU A 181 7.57 -10.72 5.55
CA LEU A 181 6.15 -10.95 5.80
C LEU A 181 5.98 -12.25 6.61
N VAL A 182 5.46 -12.15 7.81
CA VAL A 182 5.06 -13.30 8.63
C VAL A 182 3.85 -13.99 8.03
N GLY A 183 2.84 -13.21 7.67
CA GLY A 183 1.59 -13.66 7.07
C GLY A 183 0.52 -12.60 7.11
N ALA A 184 -0.62 -12.88 6.48
CA ALA A 184 -1.81 -12.06 6.60
C ALA A 184 -2.36 -12.13 8.03
N LEU A 185 -3.09 -11.10 8.45
CA LEU A 185 -3.86 -11.16 9.68
C LEU A 185 -4.87 -12.32 9.61
N PRO A 186 -5.13 -13.04 10.73
CA PRO A 186 -5.99 -14.21 10.74
C PRO A 186 -7.45 -13.87 10.43
N ASP A 187 -8.24 -14.90 10.17
CA ASP A 187 -9.66 -14.78 9.87
C ASP A 187 -10.38 -13.95 10.93
N GLY A 188 -11.31 -13.13 10.45
CA GLY A 188 -12.00 -12.15 11.28
C GLY A 188 -11.22 -10.87 11.58
N PHE A 189 -9.90 -10.86 11.43
CA PHE A 189 -9.03 -9.68 11.61
C PHE A 189 -8.36 -9.20 10.32
N GLY A 190 -8.46 -9.98 9.25
CA GLY A 190 -7.90 -9.62 7.94
C GLY A 190 -8.64 -8.46 7.28
N LEU A 191 -7.91 -7.73 6.43
CA LEU A 191 -8.46 -6.77 5.50
C LEU A 191 -7.87 -7.03 4.12
N ALA A 192 -8.75 -7.30 3.14
CA ALA A 192 -8.40 -7.35 1.73
C ALA A 192 -8.79 -6.00 1.09
N THR A 193 -7.82 -5.27 0.58
CA THR A 193 -8.04 -3.96 -0.04
C THR A 193 -7.85 -4.07 -1.54
N LEU A 194 -8.90 -3.79 -2.31
CA LEU A 194 -8.80 -3.73 -3.77
C LEU A 194 -8.24 -2.37 -4.19
N TYR A 195 -7.13 -2.39 -4.93
CA TYR A 195 -6.51 -1.22 -5.53
C TYR A 195 -6.84 -1.14 -7.02
N CYS A 196 -7.17 0.06 -7.48
CA CYS A 196 -7.47 0.37 -8.87
C CYS A 196 -6.64 1.57 -9.34
N ALA A 197 -6.33 1.57 -10.63
CA ALA A 197 -5.78 2.73 -11.33
C ALA A 197 -6.87 3.40 -12.15
N ALA A 198 -6.80 4.72 -12.31
CA ALA A 198 -7.66 5.49 -13.22
C ALA A 198 -6.96 6.76 -13.70
N LEU A 199 -7.31 7.20 -14.91
CA LEU A 199 -6.79 8.43 -15.49
C LEU A 199 -7.43 9.66 -14.83
N ARG A 200 -6.63 10.73 -14.68
CA ARG A 200 -7.12 12.05 -14.28
C ARG A 200 -8.00 12.64 -15.39
N SER A 201 -9.15 13.19 -15.04
CA SER A 201 -9.99 13.94 -15.97
C SER A 201 -9.24 15.15 -16.51
N GLY A 202 -9.19 15.29 -17.83
CA GLY A 202 -8.47 16.42 -18.48
C GLY A 202 -6.95 16.30 -18.44
N THR A 203 -6.36 15.09 -18.22
CA THR A 203 -4.92 14.90 -18.37
C THR A 203 -4.44 15.38 -19.75
N PRO A 204 -3.32 16.13 -19.84
CA PRO A 204 -2.74 16.53 -21.12
C PRO A 204 -2.05 15.37 -21.85
N GLN A 205 -1.88 14.22 -21.20
CA GLN A 205 -1.16 13.06 -21.72
C GLN A 205 -2.02 11.77 -21.74
N PRO A 206 -3.27 11.79 -22.28
CA PRO A 206 -4.20 10.66 -22.15
C PRO A 206 -3.66 9.37 -22.77
N GLY A 207 -3.00 9.45 -23.92
CA GLY A 207 -2.44 8.28 -24.60
C GLY A 207 -1.31 7.62 -23.79
N LEU A 208 -0.38 8.39 -23.25
CA LEU A 208 0.74 7.90 -22.47
C LEU A 208 0.26 7.33 -21.12
N ALA A 209 -0.68 8.03 -20.45
CA ALA A 209 -1.29 7.58 -19.21
C ALA A 209 -2.05 6.25 -19.39
N THR A 210 -2.78 6.09 -20.52
CA THR A 210 -3.47 4.83 -20.85
C THR A 210 -2.47 3.68 -21.03
N ARG A 211 -1.36 3.89 -21.72
CA ARG A 211 -0.34 2.83 -21.88
C ARG A 211 0.29 2.42 -20.56
N LEU A 212 0.58 3.39 -19.66
CA LEU A 212 1.08 3.05 -18.31
C LEU A 212 0.03 2.27 -17.51
N LEU A 213 -1.24 2.69 -17.55
CA LEU A 213 -2.35 1.97 -16.93
C LEU A 213 -2.42 0.52 -17.44
N GLN A 214 -2.38 0.32 -18.76
CA GLN A 214 -2.41 -1.01 -19.38
C GLN A 214 -1.18 -1.84 -18.99
N ARG A 215 0.01 -1.24 -18.94
CA ARG A 215 1.25 -1.91 -18.47
C ARG A 215 1.11 -2.41 -17.03
N LEU A 216 0.45 -1.65 -16.15
CA LEU A 216 0.28 -2.02 -14.75
C LEU A 216 -0.84 -3.06 -14.54
N THR A 217 -1.92 -2.98 -15.31
CA THR A 217 -3.15 -3.76 -15.09
C THR A 217 -3.34 -4.92 -16.08
N GLY A 218 -2.63 -4.91 -17.21
CA GLY A 218 -2.74 -5.90 -18.27
C GLY A 218 -2.32 -7.32 -17.83
N GLU A 219 -2.71 -8.30 -18.64
CA GLU A 219 -2.44 -9.72 -18.37
C GLU A 219 -0.93 -10.03 -18.30
N GLU A 220 -0.13 -9.36 -19.12
CA GLU A 220 1.34 -9.52 -19.13
C GLU A 220 1.99 -9.21 -17.78
N SER A 221 1.38 -8.32 -16.98
CA SER A 221 1.86 -7.97 -15.64
C SER A 221 1.23 -8.79 -14.51
N ARG A 222 0.41 -9.81 -14.81
CA ARG A 222 -0.25 -10.64 -13.79
C ARG A 222 0.75 -11.27 -12.83
N GLY A 223 1.78 -11.94 -13.35
CA GLY A 223 2.82 -12.59 -12.54
C GLY A 223 3.57 -11.58 -11.67
N LEU A 224 3.88 -10.40 -12.24
CA LEU A 224 4.54 -9.33 -11.51
C LEU A 224 3.65 -8.79 -10.39
N ARG A 225 2.35 -8.57 -10.63
CA ARG A 225 1.40 -8.16 -9.60
C ARG A 225 1.36 -9.16 -8.45
N GLN A 226 1.32 -10.47 -8.74
CA GLN A 226 1.33 -11.52 -7.71
C GLN A 226 2.64 -11.49 -6.89
N GLN A 227 3.79 -11.35 -7.53
CA GLN A 227 5.09 -11.20 -6.84
C GLN A 227 5.12 -9.96 -5.94
N CYS A 228 4.46 -8.89 -6.34
CA CYS A 228 4.32 -7.66 -5.55
C CYS A 228 3.19 -7.74 -4.49
N GLY A 229 2.57 -8.90 -4.27
CA GLY A 229 1.56 -9.11 -3.23
C GLY A 229 0.13 -8.73 -3.62
N PHE A 230 -0.15 -8.54 -4.92
CA PHE A 230 -1.51 -8.33 -5.42
C PHE A 230 -2.15 -9.67 -5.81
N LEU A 231 -3.18 -10.06 -5.08
CA LEU A 231 -3.98 -11.24 -5.36
C LEU A 231 -4.94 -10.97 -6.53
N ALA A 232 -5.21 -12.01 -7.32
CA ALA A 232 -6.24 -11.94 -8.37
C ALA A 232 -7.62 -11.67 -7.76
N ILE A 233 -8.49 -11.03 -8.56
CA ILE A 233 -9.88 -10.73 -8.23
C ILE A 233 -10.75 -11.82 -8.84
#